data_d4a74a0c9423744522a3a52bd381e267
#
_entry.id   d4a74a0c9423744522a3a52bd381e267
#
_cell.length_a   1.000
_cell.length_b   1.000
_cell.length_c   1.000
_cell.angle_alpha   90.00
_cell.angle_beta   90.00
_cell.angle_gamma   90.00
#
_symmetry.space_group_name_H-M   'P 1'
#
loop_
_entity.id
_entity.type
_entity.pdbx_description
1 polymer ?
#
loop_
_entity_poly.entity_id
_entity_poly.type
_entity_poly.pdbx_seq_one_letter_code
_entity_poly.pdbx_strand_id
1 'polypeptide(L)'
;MIRFAIIGSGWRSLFYVRIAKAMPNDFEMCALLCRTKEKADKLAGYYHIYTTCDEADVLAQKPDFIVSAVSKLNMCETCMHWLSYGIPVLSETPAALEQKFLEQLWDMCLNGAKLQVAEQYFLSPLNRKIIAIIESGMIGTPVSITISAMHDYHAASIIRRMLQVGLEDVTISGKTFMLPVTNTKTRYETLTDGEIVNKEEKHLIMEYESGKVAFYDFMSDQYRSEIRNRYLNVRGTRGEIINDKLYFLNEKNIACTQNICYKNPYEDFNLTEDEAAITDILFGMMNYIKTGNEIYPMREALEDSYLSVLMNQIKNDTITTLCSNKNRVWKN
;
A
#
# COMPACT_ATOMS: atom_id res chain seq x y z
N MET A 1 -1.93 19.58 16.67
CA MET A 1 -2.20 18.17 16.96
C MET A 1 -3.22 17.67 15.96
N ILE A 2 -3.01 16.52 15.37
CA ILE A 2 -3.88 15.88 14.37
C ILE A 2 -4.80 14.92 15.11
N ARG A 3 -6.11 15.08 14.95
CA ARG A 3 -7.13 14.32 15.67
C ARG A 3 -7.86 13.36 14.73
N PHE A 4 -7.80 12.06 14.95
CA PHE A 4 -8.45 11.08 14.08
C PHE A 4 -9.16 9.97 14.86
N ALA A 5 -10.19 9.40 14.25
CA ALA A 5 -10.82 8.18 14.76
C ALA A 5 -10.56 7.02 13.80
N ILE A 6 -10.56 5.80 14.34
CA ILE A 6 -10.31 4.58 13.57
C ILE A 6 -11.60 3.76 13.51
N ILE A 7 -11.98 3.34 12.31
CA ILE A 7 -13.10 2.42 12.07
C ILE A 7 -12.54 1.05 11.76
N GLY A 8 -12.85 0.08 12.62
CA GLY A 8 -12.31 -1.27 12.56
C GLY A 8 -11.25 -1.52 13.62
N SER A 9 -11.21 -2.74 14.13
CA SER A 9 -10.36 -3.16 15.26
C SER A 9 -9.45 -4.33 14.92
N GLY A 10 -9.03 -4.40 13.64
CA GLY A 10 -8.14 -5.42 13.12
C GLY A 10 -6.67 -5.15 13.45
N TRP A 11 -5.80 -6.05 12.98
CA TRP A 11 -4.36 -5.92 13.17
C TRP A 11 -3.81 -4.58 12.63
N ARG A 12 -4.30 -4.12 11.49
CA ARG A 12 -3.82 -2.89 10.85
C ARG A 12 -4.17 -1.63 11.65
N SER A 13 -5.33 -1.62 12.29
CA SER A 13 -5.74 -0.50 13.17
C SER A 13 -4.73 -0.23 14.28
N LEU A 14 -4.03 -1.27 14.76
CA LEU A 14 -3.07 -1.15 15.84
C LEU A 14 -1.79 -0.38 15.47
N PHE A 15 -1.47 -0.26 14.19
CA PHE A 15 -0.37 0.60 13.72
C PHE A 15 -0.66 2.06 14.04
N TYR A 16 -1.84 2.53 13.70
CA TYR A 16 -2.30 3.90 13.99
C TYR A 16 -2.36 4.19 15.48
N VAL A 17 -2.80 3.20 16.28
CA VAL A 17 -2.80 3.30 17.75
C VAL A 17 -1.38 3.47 18.29
N ARG A 18 -0.41 2.66 17.80
CA ARG A 18 0.99 2.76 18.25
C ARG A 18 1.63 4.07 17.84
N ILE A 19 1.39 4.53 16.61
CA ILE A 19 1.89 5.83 16.12
C ILE A 19 1.38 6.98 17.00
N ALA A 20 0.06 7.03 17.26
CA ALA A 20 -0.50 8.07 18.11
C ALA A 20 0.07 8.06 19.53
N LYS A 21 0.37 6.87 20.08
CA LYS A 21 1.01 6.74 21.39
C LYS A 21 2.49 7.12 21.40
N ALA A 22 3.20 6.82 20.32
CA ALA A 22 4.61 7.16 20.20
C ALA A 22 4.82 8.67 19.98
N MET A 23 3.86 9.34 19.35
CA MET A 23 3.92 10.75 18.96
C MET A 23 2.71 11.55 19.49
N PRO A 24 2.50 11.62 20.82
CA PRO A 24 1.29 12.21 21.41
C PRO A 24 1.21 13.74 21.25
N ASN A 25 2.31 14.41 20.90
CA ASN A 25 2.31 15.84 20.61
C ASN A 25 1.77 16.14 19.19
N ASP A 26 1.86 15.18 18.30
CA ASP A 26 1.45 15.32 16.89
C ASP A 26 0.07 14.71 16.64
N PHE A 27 -0.24 13.56 17.25
CA PHE A 27 -1.40 12.74 16.98
C PHE A 27 -2.24 12.44 18.22
N GLU A 28 -3.56 12.57 18.07
CA GLU A 28 -4.57 12.08 19.01
C GLU A 28 -5.51 11.11 18.31
N MET A 29 -5.45 9.84 18.68
CA MET A 29 -6.48 8.86 18.29
C MET A 29 -7.66 9.02 19.27
N CYS A 30 -8.70 9.75 18.87
CA CYS A 30 -9.80 10.16 19.72
C CYS A 30 -10.87 9.08 19.95
N ALA A 31 -11.00 8.10 19.02
CA ALA A 31 -11.90 6.96 19.16
C ALA A 31 -11.46 5.78 18.29
N LEU A 32 -11.74 4.56 18.77
CA LEU A 32 -11.66 3.33 17.99
C LEU A 32 -13.03 2.67 17.96
N LEU A 33 -13.69 2.64 16.78
CA LEU A 33 -14.96 1.95 16.58
C LEU A 33 -14.74 0.46 16.40
N CYS A 34 -15.32 -0.33 17.30
CA CYS A 34 -15.28 -1.79 17.31
C CYS A 34 -16.63 -2.37 16.95
N ARG A 35 -16.67 -3.51 16.27
CA ARG A 35 -17.90 -4.20 15.94
C ARG A 35 -18.60 -4.85 17.15
N THR A 36 -17.83 -5.23 18.18
CA THR A 36 -18.37 -5.89 19.37
C THR A 36 -17.80 -5.26 20.65
N LYS A 37 -18.64 -5.23 21.70
CA LYS A 37 -18.26 -4.67 23.01
C LYS A 37 -17.10 -5.44 23.65
N GLU A 38 -17.09 -6.77 23.52
CA GLU A 38 -15.97 -7.61 24.03
C GLU A 38 -14.62 -7.16 23.43
N LYS A 39 -14.59 -6.93 22.11
CA LYS A 39 -13.37 -6.47 21.43
C LYS A 39 -13.01 -5.05 21.84
N ALA A 40 -14.00 -4.18 22.02
CA ALA A 40 -13.81 -2.81 22.49
C ALA A 40 -13.20 -2.81 23.88
N ASP A 41 -13.80 -3.50 24.85
CA ASP A 41 -13.34 -3.57 26.23
C ASP A 41 -11.91 -4.15 26.32
N LYS A 42 -11.60 -5.20 25.54
CA LYS A 42 -10.27 -5.80 25.48
C LYS A 42 -9.21 -4.79 24.98
N LEU A 43 -9.50 -4.05 23.90
CA LEU A 43 -8.56 -3.09 23.33
C LEU A 43 -8.42 -1.85 24.23
N ALA A 44 -9.52 -1.38 24.82
CA ALA A 44 -9.50 -0.29 25.79
C ALA A 44 -8.59 -0.60 26.98
N GLY A 45 -8.75 -1.80 27.56
CA GLY A 45 -7.93 -2.24 28.71
C GLY A 45 -6.46 -2.42 28.37
N TYR A 46 -6.16 -3.04 27.21
CA TYR A 46 -4.77 -3.34 26.84
C TYR A 46 -4.01 -2.09 26.38
N TYR A 47 -4.66 -1.25 25.56
CA TYR A 47 -4.01 -0.07 24.98
C TYR A 47 -4.31 1.23 25.73
N HIS A 48 -5.17 1.24 26.77
CA HIS A 48 -5.62 2.44 27.48
C HIS A 48 -6.08 3.55 26.50
N ILE A 49 -7.04 3.20 25.63
CA ILE A 49 -7.61 4.06 24.59
C ILE A 49 -9.13 4.11 24.72
N TYR A 50 -9.74 5.16 24.17
CA TYR A 50 -11.18 5.23 24.08
C TYR A 50 -11.68 4.34 22.91
N THR A 51 -12.60 3.45 23.22
CA THR A 51 -13.24 2.54 22.26
C THR A 51 -14.76 2.62 22.40
N THR A 52 -15.46 2.46 21.30
CA THR A 52 -16.91 2.43 21.27
C THR A 52 -17.43 1.42 20.25
N CYS A 53 -18.73 1.08 20.36
CA CYS A 53 -19.47 0.34 19.33
C CYS A 53 -20.55 1.20 18.68
N ASP A 54 -20.61 2.50 19.01
CA ASP A 54 -21.59 3.44 18.50
C ASP A 54 -20.93 4.52 17.65
N GLU A 55 -21.43 4.72 16.44
CA GLU A 55 -20.97 5.77 15.52
C GLU A 55 -21.24 7.17 16.06
N ALA A 56 -22.32 7.36 16.81
CA ALA A 56 -22.66 8.65 17.44
C ALA A 56 -21.55 9.10 18.41
N ASP A 57 -20.94 8.15 19.12
CA ASP A 57 -19.81 8.44 19.99
C ASP A 57 -18.58 8.90 19.20
N VAL A 58 -18.32 8.29 18.03
CA VAL A 58 -17.23 8.72 17.15
C VAL A 58 -17.47 10.14 16.64
N LEU A 59 -18.69 10.43 16.17
CA LEU A 59 -19.08 11.76 15.70
C LEU A 59 -18.96 12.82 16.80
N ALA A 60 -19.33 12.47 18.05
CA ALA A 60 -19.21 13.35 19.21
C ALA A 60 -17.76 13.74 19.52
N GLN A 61 -16.77 12.89 19.15
CA GLN A 61 -15.34 13.19 19.29
C GLN A 61 -14.83 14.24 18.29
N LYS A 62 -15.56 14.56 17.24
CA LYS A 62 -15.20 15.54 16.19
C LYS A 62 -13.79 15.32 15.63
N PRO A 63 -13.49 14.14 15.05
CA PRO A 63 -12.19 13.88 14.44
C PRO A 63 -11.96 14.79 13.22
N ASP A 64 -10.71 15.16 12.93
CA ASP A 64 -10.31 15.84 11.70
C ASP A 64 -10.53 14.94 10.48
N PHE A 65 -10.37 13.62 10.66
CA PHE A 65 -10.66 12.61 9.65
C PHE A 65 -10.85 11.21 10.29
N ILE A 66 -11.39 10.33 9.48
CA ILE A 66 -11.57 8.91 9.81
C ILE A 66 -10.45 8.08 9.14
N VAL A 67 -9.86 7.15 9.88
CA VAL A 67 -9.05 6.05 9.31
C VAL A 67 -9.95 4.83 9.16
N SER A 68 -10.25 4.42 7.92
CA SER A 68 -10.99 3.20 7.64
C SER A 68 -10.03 2.01 7.54
N ALA A 69 -10.04 1.15 8.55
CA ALA A 69 -9.19 -0.04 8.64
C ALA A 69 -10.02 -1.33 8.83
N VAL A 70 -11.08 -1.43 8.05
CA VAL A 70 -12.00 -2.57 8.01
C VAL A 70 -11.51 -3.67 7.05
N SER A 71 -12.27 -4.75 6.88
CA SER A 71 -11.97 -5.76 5.86
C SER A 71 -12.08 -5.18 4.45
N LYS A 72 -11.26 -5.68 3.52
CA LYS A 72 -11.25 -5.25 2.11
C LYS A 72 -12.65 -5.27 1.46
N LEU A 73 -13.51 -6.25 1.84
CA LEU A 73 -14.87 -6.38 1.32
C LEU A 73 -15.79 -5.23 1.74
N ASN A 74 -15.57 -4.65 2.92
CA ASN A 74 -16.40 -3.59 3.48
C ASN A 74 -15.76 -2.20 3.30
N MET A 75 -14.57 -2.13 2.73
CA MET A 75 -13.77 -0.90 2.70
C MET A 75 -14.49 0.23 1.97
N CYS A 76 -14.93 -0.02 0.73
CA CYS A 76 -15.56 0.99 -0.10
C CYS A 76 -16.86 1.52 0.55
N GLU A 77 -17.73 0.64 1.01
CA GLU A 77 -18.98 1.00 1.67
C GLU A 77 -18.73 1.84 2.93
N THR A 78 -17.76 1.42 3.75
CA THR A 78 -17.36 2.19 4.95
C THR A 78 -16.84 3.56 4.58
N CYS A 79 -16.00 3.68 3.54
CA CYS A 79 -15.50 4.99 3.09
C CYS A 79 -16.65 5.89 2.61
N MET A 80 -17.52 5.39 1.75
CA MET A 80 -18.69 6.16 1.26
C MET A 80 -19.60 6.61 2.41
N HIS A 81 -19.83 5.74 3.38
CA HIS A 81 -20.63 6.04 4.55
C HIS A 81 -20.06 7.25 5.33
N TRP A 82 -18.80 7.21 5.71
CA TRP A 82 -18.17 8.30 6.48
C TRP A 82 -17.99 9.58 5.67
N LEU A 83 -17.70 9.47 4.37
CA LEU A 83 -17.65 10.61 3.46
C LEU A 83 -19.02 11.30 3.34
N SER A 84 -20.13 10.57 3.46
CA SER A 84 -21.49 11.16 3.41
C SER A 84 -21.81 12.10 4.59
N TYR A 85 -21.10 11.95 5.71
CA TYR A 85 -21.13 12.91 6.82
C TYR A 85 -20.28 14.17 6.58
N GLY A 86 -19.61 14.27 5.43
CA GLY A 86 -18.67 15.37 5.13
C GLY A 86 -17.35 15.26 5.87
N ILE A 87 -17.06 14.10 6.48
CA ILE A 87 -15.81 13.87 7.20
C ILE A 87 -14.78 13.30 6.23
N PRO A 88 -13.56 13.86 6.16
CA PRO A 88 -12.47 13.31 5.36
C PRO A 88 -12.14 11.87 5.78
N VAL A 89 -11.77 11.02 4.82
CA VAL A 89 -11.46 9.60 5.07
C VAL A 89 -10.06 9.25 4.56
N LEU A 90 -9.28 8.59 5.39
CA LEU A 90 -8.07 7.86 5.01
C LEU A 90 -8.42 6.36 4.97
N SER A 91 -8.49 5.81 3.77
CA SER A 91 -8.81 4.39 3.54
C SER A 91 -7.55 3.53 3.60
N GLU A 92 -7.58 2.41 4.29
CA GLU A 92 -6.59 1.34 4.08
C GLU A 92 -6.75 0.72 2.68
N THR A 93 -5.72 0.02 2.24
CA THR A 93 -5.58 -0.54 0.89
C THR A 93 -6.26 -1.90 0.71
N PRO A 94 -6.81 -2.18 -0.49
CA PRO A 94 -7.23 -1.24 -1.55
C PRO A 94 -8.53 -0.53 -1.19
N ALA A 95 -8.80 0.62 -1.81
CA ALA A 95 -10.03 1.37 -1.56
C ALA A 95 -11.29 0.61 -1.98
N ALA A 96 -11.22 -0.21 -3.03
CA ALA A 96 -12.30 -1.08 -3.49
C ALA A 96 -11.74 -2.29 -4.25
N LEU A 97 -12.58 -3.32 -4.41
CA LEU A 97 -12.26 -4.59 -5.09
C LEU A 97 -12.97 -4.74 -6.46
N GLU A 98 -13.77 -3.78 -6.87
CA GLU A 98 -14.50 -3.80 -8.15
C GLU A 98 -14.44 -2.41 -8.79
N GLN A 99 -14.30 -2.36 -10.11
CA GLN A 99 -14.19 -1.11 -10.86
C GLN A 99 -15.35 -0.15 -10.60
N LYS A 100 -16.60 -0.65 -10.58
CA LYS A 100 -17.79 0.20 -10.32
C LYS A 100 -17.71 0.98 -9.01
N PHE A 101 -17.09 0.39 -7.97
CA PHE A 101 -16.91 1.06 -6.68
C PHE A 101 -15.78 2.08 -6.70
N LEU A 102 -14.75 1.84 -7.52
CA LEU A 102 -13.68 2.83 -7.77
C LEU A 102 -14.26 4.06 -8.47
N GLU A 103 -15.14 3.86 -9.45
CA GLU A 103 -15.86 4.94 -10.15
C GLU A 103 -16.74 5.75 -9.20
N GLN A 104 -17.49 5.10 -8.29
CA GLN A 104 -18.29 5.77 -7.27
C GLN A 104 -17.45 6.62 -6.30
N LEU A 105 -16.31 6.08 -5.84
CA LEU A 105 -15.38 6.85 -5.00
C LEU A 105 -14.81 8.05 -5.74
N TRP A 106 -14.50 7.90 -7.03
CA TRP A 106 -14.05 9.00 -7.87
C TRP A 106 -15.10 10.09 -8.00
N ASP A 107 -16.35 9.72 -8.28
CA ASP A 107 -17.46 10.66 -8.37
C ASP A 107 -17.68 11.44 -7.05
N MET A 108 -17.54 10.77 -5.91
CA MET A 108 -17.60 11.47 -4.61
C MET A 108 -16.46 12.47 -4.46
N CYS A 109 -15.24 12.13 -4.87
CA CYS A 109 -14.10 13.06 -4.82
C CYS A 109 -14.29 14.26 -5.76
N LEU A 110 -14.81 14.04 -6.97
CA LEU A 110 -15.16 15.13 -7.90
C LEU A 110 -16.22 16.08 -7.31
N ASN A 111 -17.11 15.56 -6.46
CA ASN A 111 -18.12 16.34 -5.74
C ASN A 111 -17.62 16.92 -4.39
N GLY A 112 -16.30 16.92 -4.16
CA GLY A 112 -15.67 17.58 -3.03
C GLY A 112 -15.41 16.71 -1.81
N ALA A 113 -15.72 15.41 -1.84
CA ALA A 113 -15.35 14.50 -0.75
C ALA A 113 -13.83 14.37 -0.67
N LYS A 114 -13.29 14.37 0.55
CA LYS A 114 -11.84 14.24 0.78
C LYS A 114 -11.49 12.81 1.16
N LEU A 115 -11.03 12.04 0.19
CA LEU A 115 -10.58 10.67 0.35
C LEU A 115 -9.09 10.58 0.00
N GLN A 116 -8.32 9.87 0.84
CA GLN A 116 -6.95 9.43 0.55
C GLN A 116 -6.84 7.94 0.81
N VAL A 117 -5.90 7.28 0.13
CA VAL A 117 -5.60 5.86 0.32
C VAL A 117 -4.24 5.70 0.99
N ALA A 118 -4.16 4.86 2.01
CA ALA A 118 -2.98 4.66 2.84
C ALA A 118 -1.98 3.67 2.20
N GLU A 119 -1.52 3.97 0.97
CA GLU A 119 -0.45 3.22 0.34
C GLU A 119 0.90 3.64 0.93
N GLN A 120 1.51 2.78 1.74
CA GLN A 120 2.72 3.10 2.47
C GLN A 120 4.03 2.64 1.79
N TYR A 121 3.98 1.69 0.84
CA TYR A 121 5.21 1.07 0.34
C TYR A 121 6.14 2.06 -0.39
N PHE A 122 5.60 3.00 -1.15
CA PHE A 122 6.44 3.99 -1.82
C PHE A 122 7.05 5.01 -0.84
N LEU A 123 6.49 5.12 0.38
CA LEU A 123 6.98 5.97 1.47
C LEU A 123 7.93 5.23 2.41
N SER A 124 8.07 3.90 2.30
CA SER A 124 9.03 3.18 3.12
C SER A 124 10.45 3.72 2.86
N PRO A 125 11.33 3.80 3.89
CA PRO A 125 12.61 4.49 3.77
C PRO A 125 13.47 4.03 2.59
N LEU A 126 13.58 2.71 2.37
CA LEU A 126 14.32 2.14 1.25
C LEU A 126 13.68 2.49 -0.10
N ASN A 127 12.37 2.23 -0.27
CA ASN A 127 11.68 2.48 -1.55
C ASN A 127 11.69 3.96 -1.91
N ARG A 128 11.49 4.86 -0.95
CA ARG A 128 11.63 6.31 -1.14
C ARG A 128 13.02 6.67 -1.68
N LYS A 129 14.07 6.06 -1.13
CA LYS A 129 15.43 6.28 -1.61
C LYS A 129 15.66 5.72 -3.01
N ILE A 130 15.13 4.54 -3.31
CA ILE A 130 15.18 3.94 -4.66
C ILE A 130 14.46 4.84 -5.67
N ILE A 131 13.25 5.30 -5.37
CA ILE A 131 12.47 6.21 -6.23
C ILE A 131 13.27 7.49 -6.49
N ALA A 132 13.86 8.12 -5.46
CA ALA A 132 14.68 9.31 -5.62
C ALA A 132 15.93 9.08 -6.50
N ILE A 133 16.57 7.90 -6.42
CA ILE A 133 17.69 7.53 -7.31
C ILE A 133 17.20 7.40 -8.76
N ILE A 134 16.04 6.78 -8.99
CA ILE A 134 15.44 6.67 -10.32
C ILE A 134 15.12 8.06 -10.89
N GLU A 135 14.46 8.92 -10.11
CA GLU A 135 14.08 10.28 -10.48
C GLU A 135 15.29 11.18 -10.77
N SER A 136 16.43 10.95 -10.10
CA SER A 136 17.69 11.66 -10.38
C SER A 136 18.32 11.28 -11.72
N GLY A 137 17.80 10.25 -12.41
CA GLY A 137 18.35 9.76 -13.68
C GLY A 137 19.63 8.92 -13.53
N MET A 138 20.04 8.54 -12.33
CA MET A 138 21.30 7.82 -12.09
C MET A 138 21.37 6.47 -12.81
N ILE A 139 20.23 5.76 -12.97
CA ILE A 139 20.16 4.52 -13.77
C ILE A 139 19.72 4.79 -15.23
N GLY A 140 19.59 6.04 -15.65
CA GLY A 140 19.01 6.41 -16.93
C GLY A 140 17.48 6.23 -16.94
N THR A 141 16.90 6.02 -18.12
CA THR A 141 15.44 5.77 -18.26
C THR A 141 15.12 4.35 -17.78
N PRO A 142 14.19 4.16 -16.81
CA PRO A 142 13.74 2.83 -16.42
C PRO A 142 13.08 2.10 -17.61
N VAL A 143 13.43 0.83 -17.79
CA VAL A 143 12.93 0.00 -18.91
C VAL A 143 12.22 -1.26 -18.43
N SER A 144 12.67 -1.85 -17.32
CA SER A 144 11.99 -3.01 -16.75
C SER A 144 12.13 -3.08 -15.22
N ILE A 145 11.19 -3.77 -14.61
CA ILE A 145 11.19 -4.09 -13.18
C ILE A 145 10.84 -5.56 -12.96
N THR A 146 11.56 -6.23 -12.08
CA THR A 146 11.16 -7.53 -11.53
C THR A 146 10.85 -7.35 -10.05
N ILE A 147 9.67 -7.74 -9.62
CA ILE A 147 9.23 -7.57 -8.23
C ILE A 147 8.59 -8.86 -7.70
N SER A 148 9.14 -9.34 -6.58
CA SER A 148 8.70 -10.51 -5.82
C SER A 148 8.74 -10.15 -4.34
N ALA A 149 7.86 -9.22 -3.90
CA ALA A 149 8.02 -8.60 -2.58
C ALA A 149 6.72 -8.27 -1.85
N MET A 150 5.60 -8.09 -2.56
CA MET A 150 4.35 -7.58 -1.99
C MET A 150 3.13 -7.93 -2.83
N HIS A 151 1.94 -7.80 -2.24
CA HIS A 151 0.66 -8.06 -2.90
C HIS A 151 0.40 -7.15 -4.11
N ASP A 152 -0.49 -7.62 -4.98
CA ASP A 152 -0.95 -7.02 -6.22
C ASP A 152 -1.11 -5.49 -6.19
N TYR A 153 -1.87 -4.93 -5.22
CA TYR A 153 -2.09 -3.49 -5.10
C TYR A 153 -0.77 -2.73 -4.85
N HIS A 154 -0.01 -3.17 -3.85
CA HIS A 154 1.26 -2.54 -3.51
C HIS A 154 2.30 -2.72 -4.63
N ALA A 155 2.28 -3.89 -5.29
CA ALA A 155 3.15 -4.13 -6.45
C ALA A 155 2.79 -3.20 -7.60
N ALA A 156 1.50 -3.01 -7.93
CA ALA A 156 1.05 -2.07 -8.96
C ALA A 156 1.55 -0.65 -8.69
N SER A 157 1.40 -0.17 -7.44
CA SER A 157 1.88 1.15 -7.02
C SER A 157 3.40 1.31 -7.20
N ILE A 158 4.19 0.36 -6.74
CA ILE A 158 5.66 0.40 -6.85
C ILE A 158 6.12 0.26 -8.30
N ILE A 159 5.54 -0.65 -9.07
CA ILE A 159 5.85 -0.86 -10.50
C ILE A 159 5.64 0.45 -11.26
N ARG A 160 4.46 1.06 -11.15
CA ARG A 160 4.12 2.28 -11.89
C ARG A 160 5.05 3.45 -11.55
N ARG A 161 5.37 3.63 -10.26
CA ARG A 161 6.28 4.69 -9.80
C ARG A 161 7.71 4.45 -10.26
N MET A 162 8.24 3.25 -10.07
CA MET A 162 9.63 2.95 -10.42
C MET A 162 9.88 2.86 -11.93
N LEU A 163 8.88 2.44 -12.70
CA LEU A 163 8.93 2.50 -14.17
C LEU A 163 8.58 3.87 -14.73
N GLN A 164 8.00 4.78 -13.93
CA GLN A 164 7.55 6.10 -14.37
C GLN A 164 6.55 6.01 -15.54
N VAL A 165 5.54 5.14 -15.43
CA VAL A 165 4.54 4.89 -16.51
C VAL A 165 3.23 5.66 -16.31
N GLY A 166 3.08 6.38 -15.18
CA GLY A 166 1.87 7.16 -14.92
C GLY A 166 0.59 6.32 -15.03
N LEU A 167 -0.38 6.77 -15.83
CA LEU A 167 -1.66 6.10 -16.07
C LEU A 167 -1.70 5.39 -17.45
N GLU A 168 -0.55 4.96 -17.96
CA GLU A 168 -0.50 4.22 -19.24
C GLU A 168 -1.38 2.97 -19.21
N ASP A 169 -1.90 2.59 -20.37
CA ASP A 169 -2.54 1.30 -20.52
C ASP A 169 -1.50 0.18 -20.49
N VAL A 170 -1.90 -0.96 -19.93
CA VAL A 170 -1.04 -2.12 -19.74
C VAL A 170 -1.75 -3.41 -20.17
N THR A 171 -1.01 -4.29 -20.82
CA THR A 171 -1.41 -5.67 -21.05
C THR A 171 -0.80 -6.53 -19.95
N ILE A 172 -1.64 -7.25 -19.20
CA ILE A 172 -1.24 -8.15 -18.12
C ILE A 172 -1.47 -9.58 -18.57
N SER A 173 -0.43 -10.39 -18.62
CA SER A 173 -0.52 -11.80 -18.95
C SER A 173 0.15 -12.65 -17.86
N GLY A 174 -0.37 -13.84 -17.62
CA GLY A 174 0.22 -14.75 -16.66
C GLY A 174 -0.70 -15.82 -16.14
N LYS A 175 -0.27 -16.43 -15.04
CA LYS A 175 -0.94 -17.56 -14.41
C LYS A 175 -0.64 -17.60 -12.92
N THR A 176 -1.56 -18.19 -12.17
CA THR A 176 -1.37 -18.55 -10.76
C THR A 176 -1.05 -20.04 -10.63
N PHE A 177 -0.13 -20.39 -9.75
CA PHE A 177 0.29 -21.75 -9.47
C PHE A 177 -0.02 -22.11 -8.01
N MET A 178 -0.32 -23.39 -7.78
CA MET A 178 -0.38 -23.95 -6.42
C MET A 178 0.93 -24.71 -6.18
N LEU A 179 1.80 -24.16 -5.35
CA LEU A 179 3.13 -24.72 -5.09
C LEU A 179 3.30 -25.16 -3.63
N PRO A 180 4.01 -26.28 -3.39
CA PRO A 180 4.29 -26.74 -2.03
C PRO A 180 5.36 -25.84 -1.37
N VAL A 181 5.15 -25.51 -0.11
CA VAL A 181 6.10 -24.78 0.72
C VAL A 181 5.99 -25.24 2.17
N THR A 182 7.11 -25.33 2.86
CA THR A 182 7.10 -25.58 4.30
C THR A 182 6.59 -24.33 5.02
N ASN A 183 5.56 -24.49 5.83
CA ASN A 183 4.96 -23.41 6.61
C ASN A 183 5.85 -23.15 7.83
N THR A 184 6.62 -22.06 7.84
CA THR A 184 7.58 -21.76 8.90
C THR A 184 7.07 -20.74 9.90
N LYS A 185 6.04 -19.94 9.52
CA LYS A 185 5.59 -18.83 10.37
C LYS A 185 4.18 -18.38 10.04
N THR A 186 3.39 -18.18 11.07
CA THR A 186 2.10 -17.44 10.99
C THR A 186 2.34 -15.95 11.31
N ARG A 187 1.27 -15.18 11.43
CA ARG A 187 1.34 -13.79 11.92
C ARG A 187 1.74 -13.72 13.41
N TYR A 188 1.54 -14.78 14.17
CA TYR A 188 1.58 -14.76 15.63
C TYR A 188 2.67 -15.68 16.20
N GLU A 189 3.11 -16.68 15.46
CA GLU A 189 4.00 -17.72 15.94
C GLU A 189 4.92 -18.30 14.87
N THR A 190 6.06 -18.79 15.27
CA THR A 190 6.98 -19.60 14.45
C THR A 190 6.55 -21.07 14.54
N LEU A 191 6.48 -21.73 13.38
CA LEU A 191 6.11 -23.13 13.25
C LEU A 191 7.38 -23.97 13.02
N THR A 192 7.48 -25.10 13.72
CA THR A 192 8.66 -25.99 13.68
C THR A 192 8.29 -27.44 13.40
N ASP A 193 7.04 -27.70 13.01
CA ASP A 193 6.51 -29.03 12.71
C ASP A 193 6.93 -29.57 11.35
N GLY A 194 7.44 -28.68 10.45
CA GLY A 194 7.86 -29.05 9.10
C GLY A 194 6.70 -29.32 8.14
N GLU A 195 5.48 -28.88 8.47
CA GLU A 195 4.31 -29.10 7.63
C GLU A 195 4.50 -28.47 6.26
N ILE A 196 4.27 -29.25 5.20
CA ILE A 196 4.25 -28.79 3.81
C ILE A 196 2.81 -28.49 3.43
N VAL A 197 2.56 -27.25 3.02
CA VAL A 197 1.25 -26.76 2.57
C VAL A 197 1.32 -26.26 1.14
N ASN A 198 0.22 -26.36 0.39
CA ASN A 198 0.14 -25.74 -0.94
C ASN A 198 -0.28 -24.29 -0.79
N LYS A 199 0.48 -23.39 -1.40
CA LYS A 199 0.22 -21.94 -1.43
C LYS A 199 0.10 -21.46 -2.87
N GLU A 200 -0.73 -20.44 -3.03
CA GLU A 200 -0.86 -19.73 -4.30
C GLU A 200 0.36 -18.85 -4.54
N GLU A 201 0.97 -18.98 -5.72
CA GLU A 201 2.01 -18.12 -6.24
C GLU A 201 1.59 -17.59 -7.60
N LYS A 202 1.57 -16.28 -7.75
CA LYS A 202 1.14 -15.61 -8.97
C LYS A 202 2.37 -15.20 -9.79
N HIS A 203 2.32 -15.43 -11.11
CA HIS A 203 3.36 -15.03 -12.06
C HIS A 203 2.74 -14.22 -13.19
N LEU A 204 3.11 -12.95 -13.31
CA LEU A 204 2.57 -12.02 -14.30
C LEU A 204 3.67 -11.30 -15.07
N ILE A 205 3.37 -11.00 -16.34
CA ILE A 205 4.08 -10.05 -17.18
C ILE A 205 3.13 -8.88 -17.45
N MET A 206 3.61 -7.65 -17.25
CA MET A 206 2.85 -6.43 -17.48
C MET A 206 3.59 -5.59 -18.52
N GLU A 207 2.99 -5.44 -19.70
CA GLU A 207 3.57 -4.72 -20.84
C GLU A 207 2.82 -3.38 -21.02
N TYR A 208 3.52 -2.28 -20.78
CA TYR A 208 2.98 -0.92 -20.86
C TYR A 208 3.06 -0.35 -22.28
N GLU A 209 2.19 0.60 -22.64
CA GLU A 209 2.17 1.24 -23.96
C GLU A 209 3.51 1.84 -24.39
N SER A 210 4.31 2.35 -23.44
CA SER A 210 5.67 2.84 -23.67
C SER A 210 6.70 1.76 -24.02
N GLY A 211 6.32 0.48 -23.99
CA GLY A 211 7.21 -0.66 -24.16
C GLY A 211 7.99 -1.05 -22.91
N LYS A 212 7.75 -0.40 -21.76
CA LYS A 212 8.31 -0.80 -20.47
C LYS A 212 7.61 -2.05 -19.97
N VAL A 213 8.35 -2.91 -19.24
CA VAL A 213 7.85 -4.22 -18.83
C VAL A 213 8.06 -4.45 -17.34
N ALA A 214 7.04 -5.01 -16.67
CA ALA A 214 7.18 -5.53 -15.31
C ALA A 214 7.01 -7.05 -15.29
N PHE A 215 7.85 -7.70 -14.49
CA PHE A 215 7.76 -9.12 -14.13
C PHE A 215 7.38 -9.18 -12.65
N TYR A 216 6.24 -9.77 -12.37
CA TYR A 216 5.72 -9.89 -11.02
C TYR A 216 5.53 -11.35 -10.66
N ASP A 217 6.08 -11.75 -9.54
CA ASP A 217 5.72 -12.99 -8.87
C ASP A 217 5.52 -12.71 -7.36
N PHE A 218 4.61 -13.44 -6.74
CA PHE A 218 4.40 -13.30 -5.31
C PHE A 218 3.65 -14.47 -4.70
N MET A 219 4.22 -14.97 -3.61
CA MET A 219 3.59 -15.89 -2.67
C MET A 219 3.47 -15.19 -1.30
N SER A 220 2.30 -15.23 -0.68
CA SER A 220 2.02 -14.49 0.58
C SER A 220 2.96 -14.86 1.75
N ASP A 221 3.60 -16.03 1.69
CA ASP A 221 4.57 -16.48 2.68
C ASP A 221 5.82 -15.60 2.73
N GLN A 222 6.19 -14.93 1.62
CA GLN A 222 7.32 -14.00 1.57
C GLN A 222 7.21 -12.83 2.55
N TYR A 223 6.03 -12.56 3.09
CA TYR A 223 5.89 -11.58 4.17
C TYR A 223 6.46 -12.03 5.51
N ARG A 224 6.57 -13.32 5.74
CA ARG A 224 6.87 -13.87 7.07
C ARG A 224 7.87 -14.99 7.07
N SER A 225 7.93 -15.78 5.99
CA SER A 225 8.77 -16.96 5.88
C SER A 225 10.24 -16.57 5.85
N GLU A 226 11.07 -17.27 6.62
CA GLU A 226 12.51 -17.07 6.63
C GLU A 226 13.22 -17.82 5.49
N ILE A 227 12.48 -18.68 4.76
CA ILE A 227 12.98 -19.43 3.61
C ILE A 227 12.47 -18.88 2.26
N ARG A 228 11.81 -17.73 2.26
CA ARG A 228 11.33 -17.01 1.07
C ARG A 228 11.69 -15.53 1.19
N ASN A 229 12.67 -15.09 0.41
CA ASN A 229 13.11 -13.71 0.41
C ASN A 229 12.25 -12.84 -0.51
N ARG A 230 12.25 -11.55 -0.22
CA ARG A 230 11.69 -10.53 -1.12
C ARG A 230 12.77 -10.09 -2.11
N TYR A 231 12.34 -9.75 -3.32
CA TYR A 231 13.23 -9.35 -4.40
C TYR A 231 12.65 -8.18 -5.18
N LEU A 232 13.50 -7.21 -5.47
CA LEU A 232 13.23 -6.06 -6.32
C LEU A 232 14.44 -5.82 -7.22
N ASN A 233 14.21 -5.76 -8.55
CA ASN A 233 15.22 -5.33 -9.51
C ASN A 233 14.61 -4.32 -10.48
N VAL A 234 15.15 -3.10 -10.52
CA VAL A 234 14.75 -2.06 -11.48
C VAL A 234 15.92 -1.84 -12.43
N ARG A 235 15.68 -2.02 -13.74
CA ARG A 235 16.67 -1.81 -14.79
C ARG A 235 16.38 -0.54 -15.56
N GLY A 236 17.39 0.27 -15.73
CA GLY A 236 17.39 1.45 -16.57
C GLY A 236 18.46 1.36 -17.67
N THR A 237 18.47 2.34 -18.57
CA THR A 237 19.41 2.36 -19.71
C THR A 237 20.88 2.57 -19.31
N ARG A 238 21.16 3.02 -18.08
CA ARG A 238 22.53 3.31 -17.59
C ARG A 238 22.87 2.60 -16.29
N GLY A 239 22.03 1.72 -15.79
CA GLY A 239 22.26 0.98 -14.56
C GLY A 239 21.06 0.19 -14.10
N GLU A 240 21.19 -0.48 -12.97
CA GLU A 240 20.11 -1.21 -12.30
C GLU A 240 20.20 -1.10 -10.79
N ILE A 241 19.09 -1.32 -10.13
CA ILE A 241 19.00 -1.44 -8.68
C ILE A 241 18.53 -2.85 -8.35
N ILE A 242 19.25 -3.56 -7.49
CA ILE A 242 18.87 -4.88 -6.98
C ILE A 242 18.74 -4.77 -5.46
N ASN A 243 17.53 -4.81 -4.94
CA ASN A 243 17.20 -4.57 -3.53
C ASN A 243 17.83 -3.25 -3.03
N ASP A 244 18.87 -3.33 -2.20
CA ASP A 244 19.60 -2.20 -1.62
C ASP A 244 20.94 -1.88 -2.31
N LYS A 245 21.17 -2.43 -3.50
CA LYS A 245 22.38 -2.19 -4.29
C LYS A 245 22.11 -1.49 -5.60
N LEU A 246 22.89 -0.46 -5.88
CA LEU A 246 22.88 0.32 -7.11
C LEU A 246 24.12 -0.01 -7.95
N TYR A 247 23.90 -0.34 -9.22
CA TYR A 247 24.91 -0.54 -10.26
C TYR A 247 24.65 0.48 -11.37
N PHE A 248 25.63 1.30 -11.72
CA PHE A 248 25.40 2.39 -12.66
C PHE A 248 26.67 2.82 -13.42
N LEU A 249 26.49 3.50 -14.52
CA LEU A 249 27.57 4.17 -15.24
C LEU A 249 27.68 5.61 -14.75
N ASN A 250 28.87 6.02 -14.29
CA ASN A 250 29.14 7.40 -13.95
C ASN A 250 29.21 8.30 -15.21
N GLU A 251 29.51 9.58 -15.04
CA GLU A 251 29.61 10.56 -16.14
C GLU A 251 30.67 10.20 -17.20
N LYS A 252 31.69 9.42 -16.83
CA LYS A 252 32.75 8.93 -17.73
C LYS A 252 32.42 7.57 -18.34
N ASN A 253 31.18 7.07 -18.18
CA ASN A 253 30.73 5.74 -18.57
C ASN A 253 31.53 4.57 -17.93
N ILE A 254 32.07 4.81 -16.73
CA ILE A 254 32.75 3.79 -15.94
C ILE A 254 31.71 3.13 -15.02
N ALA A 255 31.70 1.81 -14.96
CA ALA A 255 30.81 1.05 -14.09
C ALA A 255 31.15 1.28 -12.60
N CYS A 256 30.13 1.58 -11.83
CA CYS A 256 30.21 1.82 -10.39
C CYS A 256 29.18 0.97 -9.67
N THR A 257 29.48 0.64 -8.41
CA THR A 257 28.56 -0.08 -7.51
C THR A 257 28.51 0.63 -6.17
N GLN A 258 27.31 0.75 -5.60
CA GLN A 258 27.08 1.43 -4.34
C GLN A 258 25.97 0.76 -3.55
N ASN A 259 26.10 0.64 -2.23
CA ASN A 259 24.99 0.30 -1.35
C ASN A 259 24.08 1.51 -1.17
N ILE A 260 22.76 1.28 -1.19
CA ILE A 260 21.78 2.33 -0.95
C ILE A 260 21.62 2.49 0.56
N CYS A 261 22.16 3.59 1.09
CA CYS A 261 22.02 3.94 2.50
C CYS A 261 20.74 4.74 2.72
N TYR A 262 19.96 4.33 3.70
CA TYR A 262 18.75 5.02 4.11
C TYR A 262 18.61 4.98 5.64
N LYS A 263 17.74 5.82 6.19
CA LYS A 263 17.45 5.87 7.63
C LYS A 263 15.93 5.94 7.83
N ASN A 264 15.45 5.27 8.87
CA ASN A 264 14.08 5.44 9.35
C ASN A 264 13.96 6.84 10.01
N PRO A 265 13.14 7.77 9.48
CA PRO A 265 13.04 9.12 10.02
C PRO A 265 12.40 9.19 11.42
N TYR A 266 11.73 8.12 11.85
CA TYR A 266 11.04 8.03 13.14
C TYR A 266 11.66 6.96 14.07
N GLU A 267 12.93 6.63 13.87
CA GLU A 267 13.67 5.66 14.70
C GLU A 267 13.67 6.06 16.17
N ASP A 268 13.80 7.35 16.47
CA ASP A 268 13.82 7.90 17.84
C ASP A 268 12.47 7.69 18.59
N PHE A 269 11.38 7.42 17.86
CA PHE A 269 10.07 7.08 18.40
C PHE A 269 9.83 5.56 18.50
N ASN A 270 10.83 4.73 18.22
CA ASN A 270 10.73 3.27 18.13
C ASN A 270 9.64 2.78 17.15
N LEU A 271 9.39 3.52 16.08
CA LEU A 271 8.50 3.13 15.02
C LEU A 271 9.24 2.27 13.98
N THR A 272 8.59 1.20 13.52
CA THR A 272 9.09 0.39 12.42
C THR A 272 9.08 1.18 11.11
N GLU A 273 9.76 0.70 10.06
CA GLU A 273 9.75 1.35 8.74
C GLU A 273 8.34 1.41 8.14
N ASP A 274 7.50 0.42 8.39
CA ASP A 274 6.09 0.41 7.97
C ASP A 274 5.27 1.47 8.73
N GLU A 275 5.50 1.60 10.05
CA GLU A 275 4.88 2.65 10.86
C GLU A 275 5.39 4.04 10.48
N ALA A 276 6.67 4.18 10.14
CA ALA A 276 7.24 5.42 9.64
C ALA A 276 6.52 5.91 8.36
N ALA A 277 6.32 5.01 7.42
CA ALA A 277 5.60 5.32 6.19
C ALA A 277 4.13 5.72 6.45
N ILE A 278 3.46 5.04 7.39
CA ILE A 278 2.09 5.40 7.80
C ILE A 278 2.05 6.76 8.51
N THR A 279 3.08 7.08 9.29
CA THR A 279 3.21 8.39 9.94
C THR A 279 3.25 9.52 8.91
N ASP A 280 4.02 9.34 7.82
CA ASP A 280 4.04 10.30 6.71
C ASP A 280 2.67 10.43 6.04
N ILE A 281 1.92 9.32 5.91
CA ILE A 281 0.54 9.35 5.38
C ILE A 281 -0.39 10.16 6.29
N LEU A 282 -0.29 10.00 7.62
CA LEU A 282 -1.11 10.76 8.56
C LEU A 282 -0.83 12.28 8.46
N PHE A 283 0.45 12.68 8.36
CA PHE A 283 0.81 14.08 8.09
C PHE A 283 0.33 14.52 6.71
N GLY A 284 0.46 13.66 5.70
CA GLY A 284 -0.04 13.91 4.34
C GLY A 284 -1.54 14.11 4.29
N MET A 285 -2.32 13.31 5.05
CA MET A 285 -3.78 13.46 5.14
C MET A 285 -4.17 14.80 5.73
N MET A 286 -3.50 15.24 6.80
CA MET A 286 -3.76 16.57 7.37
C MET A 286 -3.37 17.70 6.41
N ASN A 287 -2.25 17.55 5.70
CA ASN A 287 -1.86 18.52 4.67
C ASN A 287 -2.93 18.60 3.57
N TYR A 288 -3.42 17.47 3.09
CA TYR A 288 -4.49 17.41 2.10
C TYR A 288 -5.78 18.10 2.58
N ILE A 289 -6.18 17.85 3.82
CA ILE A 289 -7.37 18.51 4.40
C ILE A 289 -7.22 20.04 4.39
N LYS A 290 -6.03 20.55 4.73
CA LYS A 290 -5.75 21.99 4.87
C LYS A 290 -5.50 22.69 3.54
N THR A 291 -4.80 22.05 2.61
CA THR A 291 -4.25 22.71 1.41
C THR A 291 -4.80 22.16 0.10
N GLY A 292 -5.40 20.97 0.11
CA GLY A 292 -5.78 20.22 -1.07
C GLY A 292 -4.63 19.42 -1.71
N ASN A 293 -3.40 19.50 -1.18
CA ASN A 293 -2.26 18.79 -1.74
C ASN A 293 -2.22 17.34 -1.26
N GLU A 294 -2.42 16.43 -2.16
CA GLU A 294 -2.41 14.99 -1.91
C GLU A 294 -0.99 14.44 -1.84
N ILE A 295 -0.68 13.62 -0.84
CA ILE A 295 0.58 12.86 -0.79
C ILE A 295 0.57 11.71 -1.80
N TYR A 296 -0.60 11.17 -2.05
CA TYR A 296 -0.89 10.12 -3.02
C TYR A 296 -2.15 10.51 -3.79
N PRO A 297 -2.02 11.03 -5.03
CA PRO A 297 -3.18 11.50 -5.80
C PRO A 297 -4.24 10.42 -5.92
N MET A 298 -5.50 10.78 -5.70
CA MET A 298 -6.59 9.79 -5.70
C MET A 298 -6.69 9.04 -7.03
N ARG A 299 -6.42 9.70 -8.17
CA ARG A 299 -6.35 9.06 -9.49
C ARG A 299 -5.30 7.93 -9.54
N GLU A 300 -4.17 8.10 -8.89
CA GLU A 300 -3.11 7.10 -8.79
C GLU A 300 -3.57 5.89 -7.95
N ALA A 301 -4.22 6.18 -6.82
CA ALA A 301 -4.74 5.16 -5.91
C ALA A 301 -5.83 4.30 -6.55
N LEU A 302 -6.70 4.92 -7.36
CA LEU A 302 -7.74 4.21 -8.11
C LEU A 302 -7.13 3.36 -9.22
N GLU A 303 -6.10 3.87 -9.91
CA GLU A 303 -5.38 3.11 -10.93
C GLU A 303 -4.71 1.87 -10.33
N ASP A 304 -4.00 2.01 -9.22
CA ASP A 304 -3.35 0.89 -8.54
C ASP A 304 -4.38 -0.14 -8.04
N SER A 305 -5.53 0.34 -7.51
CA SER A 305 -6.66 -0.54 -7.15
C SER A 305 -7.22 -1.29 -8.36
N TYR A 306 -7.38 -0.60 -9.49
CA TYR A 306 -7.89 -1.20 -10.71
C TYR A 306 -6.94 -2.26 -11.30
N LEU A 307 -5.65 -1.95 -11.34
CA LEU A 307 -4.64 -2.93 -11.75
C LEU A 307 -4.63 -4.15 -10.84
N SER A 308 -4.77 -3.95 -9.52
CA SER A 308 -4.92 -5.06 -8.57
C SER A 308 -6.17 -5.90 -8.86
N VAL A 309 -7.29 -5.28 -9.25
CA VAL A 309 -8.51 -6.01 -9.67
C VAL A 309 -8.20 -6.90 -10.89
N LEU A 310 -7.53 -6.37 -11.91
CA LEU A 310 -7.15 -7.14 -13.11
C LEU A 310 -6.18 -8.28 -12.74
N MET A 311 -5.14 -8.00 -11.96
CA MET A 311 -4.18 -9.02 -11.50
C MET A 311 -4.85 -10.16 -10.73
N ASN A 312 -5.93 -9.88 -10.01
CA ASN A 312 -6.71 -10.89 -9.27
C ASN A 312 -7.72 -11.66 -10.13
N GLN A 313 -7.98 -11.24 -11.36
CA GLN A 313 -8.78 -12.02 -12.31
C GLN A 313 -7.98 -13.16 -12.96
N ILE A 314 -6.64 -13.12 -12.88
CA ILE A 314 -5.77 -14.17 -13.42
C ILE A 314 -5.80 -15.38 -12.51
N LYS A 315 -6.17 -16.53 -13.07
CA LYS A 315 -6.41 -17.80 -12.37
C LYS A 315 -5.37 -18.87 -12.73
N ASN A 316 -5.51 -20.03 -12.09
CA ASN A 316 -4.56 -21.14 -12.19
C ASN A 316 -4.77 -22.09 -13.39
N ASP A 317 -5.90 -22.01 -14.10
CA ASP A 317 -6.26 -23.00 -15.11
C ASP A 317 -5.51 -22.83 -16.43
N THR A 318 -5.41 -21.57 -16.89
CA THR A 318 -4.76 -21.22 -18.17
C THR A 318 -3.99 -19.92 -18.06
N ILE A 319 -3.04 -19.69 -18.97
CA ILE A 319 -2.44 -18.38 -19.13
C ILE A 319 -3.54 -17.41 -19.61
N THR A 320 -3.77 -16.38 -18.84
CA THR A 320 -4.79 -15.36 -19.11
C THR A 320 -4.10 -14.07 -19.53
N THR A 321 -4.65 -13.36 -20.52
CA THR A 321 -4.20 -12.03 -20.95
C THR A 321 -5.36 -11.05 -20.79
N LEU A 322 -5.12 -9.96 -20.05
CA LEU A 322 -6.06 -8.88 -19.79
C LEU A 322 -5.43 -7.54 -20.19
N CYS A 323 -6.23 -6.65 -20.76
CA CYS A 323 -5.79 -5.28 -21.06
C CYS A 323 -6.52 -4.30 -20.14
N SER A 324 -5.83 -3.27 -19.70
CA SER A 324 -6.47 -2.20 -18.95
C SER A 324 -7.44 -1.42 -19.85
N ASN A 325 -8.55 -1.00 -19.26
CA ASN A 325 -9.59 -0.28 -20.01
C ASN A 325 -9.19 1.18 -20.21
N LYS A 326 -9.16 1.67 -21.46
CA LYS A 326 -8.85 3.06 -21.81
C LYS A 326 -9.89 4.07 -21.30
N ASN A 327 -11.11 3.62 -21.00
CA ASN A 327 -12.22 4.46 -20.56
C ASN A 327 -12.33 4.60 -19.03
N ARG A 328 -11.24 4.45 -18.29
CA ARG A 328 -11.22 4.70 -16.84
C ARG A 328 -11.53 6.16 -16.54
N VAL A 329 -12.59 6.43 -15.76
CA VAL A 329 -13.09 7.80 -15.49
C VAL A 329 -12.07 8.71 -14.80
N TRP A 330 -11.15 8.17 -14.02
CA TRP A 330 -10.07 8.93 -13.32
C TRP A 330 -8.84 9.20 -14.19
N LYS A 331 -8.81 8.69 -15.41
CA LYS A 331 -7.69 8.88 -16.36
C LYS A 331 -7.75 10.24 -17.06
N ASN A 332 -8.94 10.83 -17.16
CA ASN A 332 -9.22 12.08 -17.87
C ASN A 332 -8.96 13.32 -17.03
#